data_96a24240d452eb425dd0a01bfb36a94f
#
_entry.id   96a24240d452eb425dd0a01bfb36a94f
#
_cell.length_a   1.000
_cell.length_b   1.000
_cell.length_c   1.000
_cell.angle_alpha   90.00
_cell.angle_beta   90.00
_cell.angle_gamma   90.00
#
_symmetry.space_group_name_H-M   'P 1'
#
loop_
_entity.id
_entity.type
_entity.pdbx_description
1 polymer ?
#
loop_
_entity_poly.entity_id
_entity_poly.type
_entity_poly.pdbx_seq_one_letter_code
_entity_poly.pdbx_strand_id
1 'polypeptide(L)'
;MRVRRSIGRTILNGRQPMSFFSSITSVFHSTENTETPVSATFASRKDTVYAPISGMLVDQKEINDEVISQGLLGKGYGILPVGNVVYAPVSGRVDVVTVTNHAIGILSETGAKVLIHVGLDTVDMDGKGFTRYVEAGDIVSAGQPILSFDDEAIKAAGHDDVVTCVVSNPQELDEVHAIGSSSTLLGGRPLVKVGDPLIVTK
;
A
#
# COMPACT_ATOMS: atom_id res chain seq x y z
N MET A 1 -2.67 -42.99 -80.72
CA MET A 1 -2.18 -42.21 -81.94
C MET A 1 -1.45 -41.01 -81.31
N ARG A 2 -0.14 -41.09 -81.30
CA ARG A 2 0.84 -40.19 -81.94
C ARG A 2 0.52 -38.73 -81.63
N VAL A 3 1.38 -37.78 -81.22
CA VAL A 3 2.84 -37.67 -81.37
C VAL A 3 3.26 -36.39 -80.59
N ARG A 4 4.34 -36.50 -79.85
CA ARG A 4 5.58 -35.71 -79.84
C ARG A 4 5.56 -34.17 -79.76
N ARG A 5 6.35 -33.71 -78.82
CA ARG A 5 7.62 -32.93 -78.88
C ARG A 5 7.35 -31.41 -78.78
N SER A 6 8.20 -30.59 -78.26
CA SER A 6 9.63 -30.56 -77.97
C SER A 6 9.99 -29.29 -77.20
N ILE A 7 10.89 -29.42 -76.30
CA ILE A 7 12.10 -28.59 -76.02
C ILE A 7 11.98 -27.05 -76.10
N GLY A 8 12.39 -26.41 -75.07
CA GLY A 8 12.85 -25.03 -75.08
C GLY A 8 13.46 -24.66 -73.75
N ARG A 9 14.74 -24.90 -73.54
CA ARG A 9 15.60 -24.27 -72.52
C ARG A 9 15.67 -22.79 -72.81
N THR A 10 15.65 -21.97 -71.82
CA THR A 10 16.62 -20.86 -71.66
C THR A 10 16.68 -20.39 -70.23
N ILE A 11 17.87 -20.29 -69.76
CA ILE A 11 18.47 -19.84 -68.54
C ILE A 11 18.35 -18.31 -68.47
N LEU A 12 18.18 -17.70 -67.31
CA LEU A 12 19.09 -16.77 -66.67
C LEU A 12 18.39 -15.86 -65.63
N ASN A 13 18.96 -15.95 -64.47
CA ASN A 13 19.33 -14.86 -63.57
C ASN A 13 18.31 -13.83 -63.13
N GLY A 14 18.25 -13.68 -61.82
CA GLY A 14 17.94 -12.43 -61.25
C GLY A 14 17.50 -12.47 -59.79
N ARG A 15 18.47 -12.62 -58.93
CA ARG A 15 18.52 -11.93 -57.59
C ARG A 15 17.30 -11.97 -56.70
N GLN A 16 17.41 -12.69 -55.62
CA GLN A 16 16.91 -12.30 -54.31
C GLN A 16 17.41 -10.88 -53.94
N PRO A 17 16.71 -10.09 -53.16
CA PRO A 17 16.47 -10.43 -51.74
C PRO A 17 15.12 -9.95 -51.24
N MET A 18 14.49 -10.72 -50.49
CA MET A 18 13.46 -10.20 -49.58
C MET A 18 13.82 -10.63 -48.18
N SER A 19 14.49 -9.72 -47.50
CA SER A 19 14.63 -9.73 -46.05
C SER A 19 13.24 -9.52 -45.45
N PHE A 20 12.67 -10.58 -44.94
CA PHE A 20 11.58 -10.46 -43.99
C PHE A 20 12.18 -10.01 -42.68
N PHE A 21 12.23 -8.71 -42.44
CA PHE A 21 12.29 -8.17 -41.08
C PHE A 21 10.94 -8.46 -40.42
N SER A 22 10.85 -9.60 -39.79
CA SER A 22 9.87 -9.85 -38.78
C SER A 22 10.26 -8.96 -37.61
N SER A 23 9.59 -7.81 -37.50
CA SER A 23 9.61 -6.98 -36.31
C SER A 23 9.02 -7.80 -35.17
N ILE A 24 9.88 -8.48 -34.44
CA ILE A 24 9.55 -8.96 -33.10
C ILE A 24 9.55 -7.70 -32.25
N THR A 25 8.39 -7.05 -32.15
CA THR A 25 8.10 -6.18 -31.03
C THR A 25 8.01 -7.10 -29.81
N SER A 26 9.16 -7.36 -29.19
CA SER A 26 9.19 -7.84 -27.82
C SER A 26 8.49 -6.77 -26.99
N VAL A 27 7.25 -7.03 -26.66
CA VAL A 27 6.56 -6.35 -25.57
C VAL A 27 7.38 -6.68 -24.34
N PHE A 28 8.31 -5.79 -23.98
CA PHE A 28 8.88 -5.76 -22.63
C PHE A 28 7.71 -5.45 -21.71
N HIS A 29 7.05 -6.49 -21.22
CA HIS A 29 6.42 -6.42 -19.94
C HIS A 29 7.57 -6.25 -18.95
N SER A 30 7.86 -5.02 -18.57
CA SER A 30 8.55 -4.75 -17.32
C SER A 30 7.64 -5.30 -16.23
N THR A 31 7.86 -6.53 -15.82
CA THR A 31 7.47 -6.97 -14.49
C THR A 31 8.30 -6.08 -13.57
N GLU A 32 7.69 -5.01 -13.07
CA GLU A 32 8.20 -4.35 -11.88
C GLU A 32 8.27 -5.44 -10.82
N ASN A 33 9.48 -5.89 -10.58
CA ASN A 33 9.79 -6.80 -9.49
C ASN A 33 9.72 -5.94 -8.23
N THR A 34 8.51 -5.69 -7.74
CA THR A 34 8.29 -4.97 -6.48
C THR A 34 8.71 -5.89 -5.35
N GLU A 35 10.02 -5.85 -5.04
CA GLU A 35 10.53 -6.54 -3.87
C GLU A 35 9.78 -6.02 -2.64
N THR A 36 9.24 -6.95 -1.86
CA THR A 36 8.57 -6.60 -0.60
C THR A 36 9.58 -5.89 0.31
N PRO A 37 9.26 -4.70 0.85
CA PRO A 37 10.15 -3.99 1.74
C PRO A 37 10.56 -4.82 2.96
N VAL A 38 11.73 -4.51 3.53
CA VAL A 38 12.21 -5.20 4.74
C VAL A 38 11.31 -4.86 5.93
N SER A 39 10.99 -5.85 6.75
CA SER A 39 10.20 -5.68 7.97
C SER A 39 10.92 -4.78 8.98
N ALA A 40 10.18 -3.90 9.63
CA ALA A 40 10.65 -3.14 10.78
C ALA A 40 10.69 -4.05 12.01
N THR A 41 11.77 -3.95 12.82
CA THR A 41 11.94 -4.77 14.02
C THR A 41 11.88 -3.88 15.26
N PHE A 42 10.92 -4.16 16.14
CA PHE A 42 10.76 -3.50 17.45
C PHE A 42 10.10 -4.45 18.45
N ALA A 43 10.23 -4.15 19.75
CA ALA A 43 9.55 -4.92 20.78
C ALA A 43 8.07 -4.59 20.79
N SER A 44 7.21 -5.57 20.57
CA SER A 44 5.75 -5.38 20.52
C SER A 44 5.06 -6.05 21.72
N ARG A 45 3.92 -5.45 22.14
CA ARG A 45 2.98 -5.98 23.14
C ARG A 45 1.63 -6.18 22.47
N LYS A 46 0.88 -7.17 22.94
CA LYS A 46 -0.42 -7.54 22.35
C LYS A 46 -1.50 -6.47 22.52
N ASP A 47 -1.39 -5.68 23.60
CA ASP A 47 -2.33 -4.63 23.98
C ASP A 47 -1.99 -3.26 23.38
N THR A 48 -1.02 -3.18 22.50
CA THR A 48 -0.51 -1.91 21.98
C THR A 48 -0.56 -1.85 20.47
N VAL A 49 -1.13 -0.78 19.95
CA VAL A 49 -1.12 -0.41 18.52
C VAL A 49 0.05 0.55 18.29
N TYR A 50 0.88 0.25 17.35
CA TYR A 50 2.11 0.98 17.03
C TYR A 50 1.96 1.86 15.81
N ALA A 51 2.82 2.88 15.67
CA ALA A 51 2.87 3.71 14.48
C ALA A 51 3.18 2.85 13.24
N PRO A 52 2.27 2.83 12.24
CA PRO A 52 2.47 2.04 11.03
C PRO A 52 3.45 2.68 10.05
N ILE A 53 3.75 3.95 10.23
CA ILE A 53 4.65 4.73 9.40
C ILE A 53 5.34 5.79 10.25
N SER A 54 6.54 6.22 9.87
CA SER A 54 7.22 7.36 10.51
C SER A 54 6.66 8.67 9.97
N GLY A 55 6.52 9.67 10.85
CA GLY A 55 6.02 10.98 10.44
C GLY A 55 5.59 11.87 11.60
N MET A 56 5.02 13.03 11.28
CA MET A 56 4.47 13.94 12.27
C MET A 56 3.10 13.47 12.73
N LEU A 57 2.94 13.26 14.02
CA LEU A 57 1.68 12.87 14.63
C LEU A 57 0.67 14.03 14.61
N VAL A 58 -0.54 13.72 14.18
CA VAL A 58 -1.66 14.65 14.08
C VAL A 58 -2.80 14.14 14.94
N ASP A 59 -3.39 15.01 15.78
CA ASP A 59 -4.63 14.66 16.47
C ASP A 59 -5.73 14.35 15.43
N GLN A 60 -6.48 13.31 15.68
CA GLN A 60 -7.55 12.88 14.77
C GLN A 60 -8.53 14.03 14.45
N LYS A 61 -8.80 14.92 15.40
CA LYS A 61 -9.70 16.06 15.24
C LYS A 61 -9.17 17.15 14.29
N GLU A 62 -7.87 17.16 14.03
CA GLU A 62 -7.23 18.13 13.12
C GLU A 62 -7.21 17.66 11.68
N ILE A 63 -7.60 16.41 11.40
CA ILE A 63 -7.65 15.86 10.03
C ILE A 63 -8.83 16.50 9.30
N ASN A 64 -8.58 17.01 8.11
CA ASN A 64 -9.57 17.70 7.28
C ASN A 64 -10.52 16.71 6.55
N ASP A 65 -11.15 15.85 7.33
CA ASP A 65 -12.15 14.88 6.91
C ASP A 65 -13.15 14.69 8.05
N GLU A 66 -14.44 14.88 7.80
CA GLU A 66 -15.47 14.82 8.84
C GLU A 66 -15.63 13.41 9.42
N VAL A 67 -15.49 12.36 8.61
CA VAL A 67 -15.66 10.98 9.06
C VAL A 67 -14.53 10.59 10.02
N ILE A 68 -13.31 11.01 9.68
CA ILE A 68 -12.13 10.74 10.50
C ILE A 68 -12.14 11.64 11.76
N SER A 69 -12.29 12.95 11.59
CA SER A 69 -12.17 13.91 12.69
C SER A 69 -13.24 13.77 13.76
N GLN A 70 -14.45 13.33 13.39
CA GLN A 70 -15.53 13.01 14.33
C GLN A 70 -15.41 11.63 14.97
N GLY A 71 -14.41 10.83 14.57
CA GLY A 71 -14.18 9.49 15.12
C GLY A 71 -15.12 8.42 14.62
N LEU A 72 -15.79 8.62 13.47
CA LEU A 72 -16.72 7.64 12.91
C LEU A 72 -16.01 6.36 12.42
N LEU A 73 -14.73 6.46 12.04
CA LEU A 73 -13.88 5.30 11.70
C LEU A 73 -13.26 4.62 12.93
N GLY A 74 -13.36 5.24 14.12
CA GLY A 74 -12.75 4.73 15.34
C GLY A 74 -11.95 5.80 16.08
N LYS A 75 -11.08 5.36 17.01
CA LYS A 75 -10.27 6.22 17.86
C LYS A 75 -8.78 6.03 17.58
N GLY A 76 -8.06 7.10 17.30
CA GLY A 76 -6.63 7.04 17.01
C GLY A 76 -5.99 8.35 16.57
N TYR A 77 -5.12 8.27 15.57
CA TYR A 77 -4.30 9.38 15.11
C TYR A 77 -4.19 9.43 13.58
N GLY A 78 -3.85 10.62 13.08
CA GLY A 78 -3.22 10.79 11.79
C GLY A 78 -1.71 10.89 11.92
N ILE A 79 -1.01 10.57 10.85
CA ILE A 79 0.44 10.74 10.71
C ILE A 79 0.68 11.38 9.35
N LEU A 80 1.30 12.56 9.33
CA LEU A 80 1.82 13.14 8.09
C LEU A 80 3.13 12.41 7.76
N PRO A 81 3.16 11.58 6.71
CA PRO A 81 4.19 10.58 6.54
C PRO A 81 5.56 11.18 6.15
N VAL A 82 6.63 10.50 6.59
CA VAL A 82 7.99 10.64 6.07
C VAL A 82 8.40 9.28 5.53
N GLY A 83 8.19 9.10 4.23
CA GLY A 83 8.32 7.82 3.54
C GLY A 83 6.96 7.28 3.08
N ASN A 84 6.99 6.12 2.46
CA ASN A 84 5.86 5.61 1.68
C ASN A 84 5.55 4.12 1.92
N VAL A 85 6.17 3.50 2.93
CA VAL A 85 5.88 2.11 3.31
C VAL A 85 5.12 2.09 4.62
N VAL A 86 4.00 1.39 4.62
CA VAL A 86 3.12 1.18 5.77
C VAL A 86 3.35 -0.21 6.32
N TYR A 87 3.52 -0.29 7.63
CA TYR A 87 3.80 -1.52 8.36
C TYR A 87 2.62 -1.90 9.25
N ALA A 88 2.43 -3.19 9.51
CA ALA A 88 1.41 -3.69 10.41
C ALA A 88 1.60 -3.08 11.81
N PRO A 89 0.62 -2.34 12.34
CA PRO A 89 0.70 -1.71 13.66
C PRO A 89 0.49 -2.70 14.81
N VAL A 90 -0.02 -3.87 14.51
CA VAL A 90 -0.28 -4.98 15.45
C VAL A 90 0.01 -6.31 14.79
N SER A 91 0.29 -7.35 15.58
CA SER A 91 0.21 -8.73 15.11
C SER A 91 -1.25 -9.18 15.11
N GLY A 92 -1.64 -9.93 14.07
CA GLY A 92 -3.02 -10.38 13.93
C GLY A 92 -3.35 -10.91 12.54
N ARG A 93 -4.63 -10.97 12.23
CA ARG A 93 -5.14 -11.41 10.94
C ARG A 93 -5.64 -10.19 10.14
N VAL A 94 -5.24 -10.10 8.89
CA VAL A 94 -5.80 -9.13 7.94
C VAL A 94 -7.29 -9.45 7.74
N ASP A 95 -8.15 -8.56 8.18
CA ASP A 95 -9.61 -8.75 8.17
C ASP A 95 -10.28 -8.09 6.96
N VAL A 96 -9.79 -6.91 6.60
CA VAL A 96 -10.30 -6.13 5.48
C VAL A 96 -9.15 -5.60 4.63
N VAL A 97 -9.33 -5.65 3.32
CA VAL A 97 -8.52 -4.93 2.33
C VAL A 97 -9.48 -4.26 1.36
N THR A 98 -9.32 -2.96 1.13
CA THR A 98 -10.14 -2.25 0.14
C THR A 98 -9.73 -2.63 -1.29
N VAL A 99 -10.70 -2.63 -2.20
CA VAL A 99 -10.46 -2.94 -3.63
C VAL A 99 -9.41 -2.01 -4.24
N THR A 100 -9.40 -0.76 -3.82
CA THR A 100 -8.46 0.28 -4.26
C THR A 100 -7.17 0.34 -3.43
N ASN A 101 -6.93 -0.64 -2.56
CA ASN A 101 -5.70 -0.86 -1.77
C ASN A 101 -5.30 0.28 -0.82
N HIS A 102 -6.09 1.36 -0.69
CA HIS A 102 -5.77 2.51 0.16
C HIS A 102 -6.01 2.28 1.66
N ALA A 103 -6.74 1.21 2.03
CA ALA A 103 -7.01 0.90 3.42
C ALA A 103 -6.93 -0.60 3.73
N ILE A 104 -6.41 -0.92 4.91
CA ILE A 104 -6.24 -2.28 5.44
C ILE A 104 -6.71 -2.31 6.88
N GLY A 105 -7.56 -3.29 7.22
CA GLY A 105 -7.99 -3.60 8.57
C GLY A 105 -7.32 -4.86 9.10
N ILE A 106 -6.81 -4.83 10.32
CA ILE A 106 -6.19 -5.97 11.00
C ILE A 106 -6.94 -6.24 12.29
N LEU A 107 -7.41 -7.49 12.47
CA LEU A 107 -7.93 -7.98 13.74
C LEU A 107 -6.76 -8.47 14.57
N SER A 108 -6.46 -7.77 15.66
CA SER A 108 -5.38 -8.13 16.59
C SER A 108 -5.70 -9.41 17.38
N GLU A 109 -4.68 -9.99 18.00
CA GLU A 109 -4.86 -11.16 18.88
C GLU A 109 -5.74 -10.86 20.12
N THR A 110 -5.88 -9.59 20.49
CA THR A 110 -6.70 -9.14 21.64
C THR A 110 -8.12 -8.71 21.25
N GLY A 111 -8.48 -8.82 19.97
CA GLY A 111 -9.82 -8.45 19.48
C GLY A 111 -9.94 -6.98 19.02
N ALA A 112 -8.90 -6.17 19.13
CA ALA A 112 -8.92 -4.83 18.57
C ALA A 112 -8.87 -4.89 17.03
N LYS A 113 -9.80 -4.21 16.37
CA LYS A 113 -9.84 -4.03 14.92
C LYS A 113 -9.10 -2.73 14.59
N VAL A 114 -7.92 -2.84 14.03
CA VAL A 114 -7.07 -1.69 13.70
C VAL A 114 -7.19 -1.40 12.22
N LEU A 115 -7.67 -0.21 11.88
CA LEU A 115 -7.79 0.28 10.52
C LEU A 115 -6.65 1.24 10.22
N ILE A 116 -5.97 0.99 9.12
CA ILE A 116 -4.98 1.89 8.52
C ILE A 116 -5.59 2.40 7.22
N HIS A 117 -5.61 3.73 7.04
CA HIS A 117 -6.16 4.38 5.85
C HIS A 117 -5.14 5.40 5.34
N VAL A 118 -4.76 5.32 4.09
CA VAL A 118 -3.75 6.18 3.45
C VAL A 118 -4.41 7.22 2.58
N GLY A 119 -4.17 8.48 2.91
CA GLY A 119 -4.68 9.64 2.23
C GLY A 119 -6.15 9.95 2.51
N LEU A 120 -6.60 11.12 2.09
CA LEU A 120 -8.01 11.53 2.11
C LEU A 120 -8.57 11.40 0.70
N ASP A 121 -9.77 10.83 0.57
CA ASP A 121 -10.48 10.60 -0.72
C ASP A 121 -9.68 9.79 -1.76
N THR A 122 -8.64 9.09 -1.35
CA THR A 122 -7.78 8.30 -2.25
C THR A 122 -8.46 7.07 -2.86
N VAL A 123 -9.68 6.77 -2.45
CA VAL A 123 -10.57 5.81 -3.14
C VAL A 123 -10.78 6.19 -4.61
N ASP A 124 -10.78 7.49 -4.93
CA ASP A 124 -10.99 8.04 -6.27
C ASP A 124 -9.81 7.76 -7.22
N MET A 125 -8.66 7.33 -6.68
CA MET A 125 -7.48 6.98 -7.47
C MET A 125 -7.58 5.57 -8.11
N ASP A 126 -8.67 4.82 -7.85
CA ASP A 126 -8.86 3.45 -8.38
C ASP A 126 -7.67 2.50 -8.13
N GLY A 127 -6.97 2.68 -7.00
CA GLY A 127 -5.81 1.88 -6.60
C GLY A 127 -4.49 2.28 -7.27
N LYS A 128 -4.47 3.29 -8.12
CA LYS A 128 -3.25 3.79 -8.73
C LYS A 128 -2.35 4.43 -7.66
N GLY A 129 -1.05 4.10 -7.69
CA GLY A 129 -0.11 4.57 -6.69
C GLY A 129 -0.11 3.77 -5.40
N PHE A 130 -0.84 2.64 -5.32
CA PHE A 130 -0.85 1.75 -4.16
C PHE A 130 -0.36 0.35 -4.51
N THR A 131 0.57 -0.17 -3.70
CA THR A 131 1.07 -1.54 -3.80
C THR A 131 0.81 -2.27 -2.50
N ARG A 132 0.04 -3.34 -2.54
CA ARG A 132 -0.32 -4.16 -1.39
C ARG A 132 0.58 -5.39 -1.30
N TYR A 133 0.98 -5.76 -0.08
CA TYR A 133 1.85 -6.91 0.20
C TYR A 133 1.14 -8.03 0.96
N VAL A 134 -0.13 -7.85 1.32
CA VAL A 134 -0.93 -8.81 2.10
C VAL A 134 -2.33 -8.95 1.52
N GLU A 135 -2.96 -10.09 1.77
CA GLU A 135 -4.34 -10.39 1.39
C GLU A 135 -5.25 -10.55 2.62
N ALA A 136 -6.56 -10.40 2.43
CA ALA A 136 -7.52 -10.70 3.48
C ALA A 136 -7.39 -12.19 3.89
N GLY A 137 -7.28 -12.42 5.19
CA GLY A 137 -7.04 -13.74 5.79
C GLY A 137 -5.59 -14.01 6.18
N ASP A 138 -4.61 -13.24 5.67
CA ASP A 138 -3.21 -13.41 6.02
C ASP A 138 -2.95 -13.12 7.51
N ILE A 139 -1.99 -13.86 8.09
CA ILE A 139 -1.47 -13.58 9.42
C ILE A 139 -0.24 -12.70 9.29
N VAL A 140 -0.25 -11.57 9.97
CA VAL A 140 0.85 -10.59 9.95
C VAL A 140 1.44 -10.40 11.34
N SER A 141 2.72 -10.07 11.38
CA SER A 141 3.42 -9.65 12.59
C SER A 141 3.55 -8.12 12.61
N ALA A 142 3.49 -7.52 13.80
CA ALA A 142 3.77 -6.09 13.97
C ALA A 142 5.14 -5.75 13.33
N GLY A 143 5.17 -4.68 12.50
CA GLY A 143 6.36 -4.30 11.74
C GLY A 143 6.51 -4.97 10.37
N GLN A 144 5.66 -5.91 9.99
CA GLN A 144 5.64 -6.46 8.63
C GLN A 144 5.11 -5.40 7.65
N PRO A 145 5.74 -5.19 6.46
CA PRO A 145 5.18 -4.30 5.45
C PRO A 145 3.85 -4.85 4.94
N ILE A 146 2.84 -3.99 4.85
CA ILE A 146 1.48 -4.37 4.40
C ILE A 146 1.05 -3.63 3.15
N LEU A 147 1.57 -2.42 2.95
CA LEU A 147 1.20 -1.52 1.88
C LEU A 147 2.34 -0.56 1.59
N SER A 148 2.50 -0.14 0.35
CA SER A 148 3.24 1.09 0.00
C SER A 148 2.40 1.96 -0.93
N PHE A 149 2.72 3.24 -0.96
CA PHE A 149 2.01 4.23 -1.76
C PHE A 149 2.98 5.22 -2.42
N ASP A 150 2.53 5.83 -3.49
CA ASP A 150 3.22 6.90 -4.20
C ASP A 150 2.64 8.25 -3.74
N ASP A 151 3.36 8.96 -2.87
CA ASP A 151 2.93 10.23 -2.30
C ASP A 151 2.87 11.35 -3.36
N GLU A 152 3.72 11.29 -4.39
CA GLU A 152 3.66 12.23 -5.52
C GLU A 152 2.40 12.00 -6.34
N ALA A 153 2.00 10.74 -6.57
CA ALA A 153 0.76 10.41 -7.27
C ALA A 153 -0.47 10.86 -6.49
N ILE A 154 -0.48 10.69 -5.14
CA ILE A 154 -1.56 11.16 -4.27
C ILE A 154 -1.71 12.69 -4.37
N LYS A 155 -0.60 13.41 -4.23
CA LYS A 155 -0.57 14.89 -4.34
C LYS A 155 -0.94 15.39 -5.73
N ALA A 156 -0.50 14.71 -6.79
CA ALA A 156 -0.85 15.04 -8.17
C ALA A 156 -2.35 14.82 -8.46
N ALA A 157 -2.99 13.89 -7.76
CA ALA A 157 -4.44 13.69 -7.82
C ALA A 157 -5.22 14.72 -6.99
N GLY A 158 -4.54 15.57 -6.21
CA GLY A 158 -5.15 16.63 -5.39
C GLY A 158 -5.57 16.15 -4.00
N HIS A 159 -5.07 15.02 -3.54
CA HIS A 159 -5.39 14.44 -2.23
C HIS A 159 -4.29 14.69 -1.19
N ASP A 160 -4.66 14.68 0.09
CA ASP A 160 -3.73 14.66 1.20
C ASP A 160 -3.22 13.24 1.44
N ASP A 161 -1.93 13.09 1.78
CA ASP A 161 -1.26 11.80 1.99
C ASP A 161 -1.27 11.33 3.46
N VAL A 162 -2.03 11.98 4.34
CA VAL A 162 -2.09 11.64 5.76
C VAL A 162 -2.46 10.16 5.97
N VAL A 163 -1.68 9.46 6.78
CA VAL A 163 -1.95 8.07 7.14
C VAL A 163 -2.71 8.02 8.47
N THR A 164 -3.95 7.57 8.42
CA THR A 164 -4.79 7.41 9.61
C THR A 164 -4.63 6.01 10.18
N CYS A 165 -4.43 5.90 11.51
CA CYS A 165 -4.37 4.64 12.24
C CYS A 165 -5.32 4.71 13.45
N VAL A 166 -6.39 3.92 13.42
CA VAL A 166 -7.45 3.95 14.43
C VAL A 166 -7.85 2.55 14.87
N VAL A 167 -8.34 2.42 16.10
CA VAL A 167 -9.10 1.26 16.59
C VAL A 167 -10.56 1.49 16.20
N SER A 168 -11.09 0.68 15.29
CA SER A 168 -12.43 0.88 14.71
C SER A 168 -13.57 0.27 15.52
N ASN A 169 -13.26 -0.53 16.53
CA ASN A 169 -14.26 -1.14 17.42
C ASN A 169 -14.04 -0.78 18.90
N PRO A 170 -13.85 0.53 19.26
CA PRO A 170 -13.53 0.91 20.64
C PRO A 170 -14.63 0.53 21.64
N GLN A 171 -15.88 0.39 21.19
CA GLN A 171 -17.03 0.00 22.00
C GLN A 171 -17.07 -1.51 22.35
N GLU A 172 -16.27 -2.33 21.68
CA GLU A 172 -16.14 -3.77 21.91
C GLU A 172 -14.99 -4.10 22.89
N LEU A 173 -14.22 -3.08 23.31
CA LEU A 173 -13.04 -3.18 24.17
C LEU A 173 -13.31 -2.47 25.51
N ASP A 174 -12.68 -2.97 26.60
CA ASP A 174 -12.84 -2.36 27.92
C ASP A 174 -12.28 -0.94 27.97
N GLU A 175 -11.11 -0.72 27.37
CA GLU A 175 -10.45 0.60 27.32
C GLU A 175 -9.69 0.79 26.00
N VAL A 176 -9.71 2.01 25.47
CA VAL A 176 -8.89 2.46 24.34
C VAL A 176 -8.27 3.81 24.68
N HIS A 177 -6.97 3.82 24.92
CA HIS A 177 -6.22 5.02 25.29
C HIS A 177 -5.27 5.44 24.17
N ALA A 178 -5.48 6.62 23.63
CA ALA A 178 -4.56 7.29 22.74
C ALA A 178 -3.37 7.84 23.55
N ILE A 179 -2.18 7.31 23.33
CA ILE A 179 -0.96 7.62 24.10
C ILE A 179 0.18 8.17 23.23
N GLY A 180 -0.06 8.30 21.93
CA GLY A 180 0.95 8.73 20.97
C GLY A 180 1.60 10.05 21.38
N SER A 181 2.93 10.01 21.51
CA SER A 181 3.74 11.16 21.89
C SER A 181 5.19 10.97 21.47
N SER A 182 5.94 12.03 21.38
CA SER A 182 7.40 11.98 21.16
C SER A 182 8.04 13.22 21.77
N SER A 183 9.26 13.07 22.29
CA SER A 183 10.10 14.19 22.72
C SER A 183 10.74 14.94 21.55
N THR A 184 10.76 14.33 20.38
CA THR A 184 11.25 14.95 19.13
C THR A 184 10.09 15.64 18.43
N LEU A 185 10.25 16.93 18.13
CA LEU A 185 9.24 17.71 17.42
C LEU A 185 9.74 18.09 16.02
N LEU A 186 8.83 18.03 15.05
CA LEU A 186 9.00 18.55 13.71
C LEU A 186 7.83 19.50 13.42
N GLY A 187 8.12 20.76 13.12
CA GLY A 187 7.07 21.74 12.89
C GLY A 187 6.13 21.96 14.10
N GLY A 188 6.63 21.70 15.35
CA GLY A 188 5.84 21.79 16.58
C GLY A 188 4.99 20.54 16.88
N ARG A 189 5.00 19.53 16.04
CA ARG A 189 4.26 18.27 16.22
C ARG A 189 5.19 17.14 16.63
N PRO A 190 4.72 16.16 17.46
CA PRO A 190 5.52 14.99 17.80
C PRO A 190 5.93 14.21 16.55
N LEU A 191 7.22 13.87 16.43
CA LEU A 191 7.74 13.01 15.38
C LEU A 191 7.78 11.57 15.88
N VAL A 192 6.93 10.72 15.35
CA VAL A 192 6.90 9.29 15.64
C VAL A 192 7.63 8.48 14.59
N LYS A 193 8.15 7.32 15.00
CA LYS A 193 8.78 6.33 14.13
C LYS A 193 7.94 5.07 14.06
N VAL A 194 8.10 4.29 13.01
CA VAL A 194 7.52 2.94 12.94
C VAL A 194 7.85 2.18 14.22
N GLY A 195 6.83 1.64 14.87
CA GLY A 195 6.97 0.90 16.12
C GLY A 195 6.89 1.75 17.41
N ASP A 196 6.73 3.06 17.32
CA ASP A 196 6.40 3.88 18.50
C ASP A 196 4.96 3.59 18.93
N PRO A 197 4.66 3.47 20.24
CA PRO A 197 3.32 3.16 20.72
C PRO A 197 2.37 4.35 20.50
N LEU A 198 1.21 4.08 19.91
CA LEU A 198 0.17 5.08 19.65
C LEU A 198 -1.08 4.88 20.50
N ILE A 199 -1.55 3.64 20.65
CA ILE A 199 -2.80 3.34 21.34
C ILE A 199 -2.59 2.11 22.21
N VAL A 200 -3.12 2.14 23.43
CA VAL A 200 -3.23 0.95 24.30
C VAL A 200 -4.69 0.52 24.36
N THR A 201 -4.91 -0.77 24.21
CA THR A 201 -6.25 -1.41 24.26
C THR A 201 -6.28 -2.44 25.39
N LYS A 202 -7.45 -2.57 26.03
CA LYS A 202 -7.71 -3.60 27.04
C LYS A 202 -9.07 -4.21 26.82
#